data_a9aeb96ecc1416d1f03ae041e7fb4ea6
#
_entry.id   a9aeb96ecc1416d1f03ae041e7fb4ea6
#
_cell.length_a   1.000
_cell.length_b   1.000
_cell.length_c   1.000
_cell.angle_alpha   90.00
_cell.angle_beta   90.00
_cell.angle_gamma   90.00
#
_symmetry.space_group_name_H-M   'P 1'
#
loop_
_entity.id
_entity.type
_entity.pdbx_description
1 polymer ?
#
loop_
_entity_poly.entity_id
_entity_poly.type
_entity_poly.pdbx_seq_one_letter_code
_entity_poly.pdbx_strand_id
1 'polypeptide(L)'
;MKKIILGLFLILGVVSFAAARGLDINKVNKAGYNLSKQDEFSAIIDKTTDIDATSIAIFFEIVENDAAKQLLDGAKKTAPEVLKLVNTSETKRAYIVKYKATDGPYFSYAFISKKLKFKDTFTTVIYTTDKDLNGSELDKLADSFFNQVESFLR
;
A
#
# COMPACT_ATOMS: atom_id res chain seq x y z
N MET A 1 -1.31 11.69 -10.83
CA MET A 1 -1.15 10.86 -9.62
C MET A 1 -2.36 10.02 -9.25
N LYS A 2 -3.57 10.59 -9.07
CA LYS A 2 -4.77 9.82 -8.68
C LYS A 2 -5.07 8.60 -9.58
N LYS A 3 -4.86 8.71 -10.89
CA LYS A 3 -5.10 7.62 -11.86
C LYS A 3 -4.13 6.43 -11.68
N ILE A 4 -2.88 6.71 -11.32
CA ILE A 4 -1.84 5.68 -11.12
C ILE A 4 -2.15 4.85 -9.86
N ILE A 5 -2.52 5.52 -8.77
CA ILE A 5 -2.85 4.87 -7.50
C ILE A 5 -4.09 3.97 -7.67
N LEU A 6 -5.13 4.49 -8.32
CA LEU A 6 -6.37 3.73 -8.57
C LEU A 6 -6.10 2.47 -9.42
N GLY A 7 -5.23 2.58 -10.44
CA GLY A 7 -4.87 1.46 -11.31
C GLY A 7 -4.19 0.31 -10.57
N LEU A 8 -3.33 0.59 -9.61
CA LEU A 8 -2.64 -0.44 -8.81
C LEU A 8 -3.57 -1.21 -7.86
N PHE A 9 -4.58 -0.55 -7.29
CA PHE A 9 -5.56 -1.22 -6.42
C PHE A 9 -6.63 -2.01 -7.18
N LEU A 10 -6.94 -1.66 -8.42
CA LEU A 10 -7.84 -2.45 -9.27
C LEU A 10 -7.28 -3.85 -9.58
N ILE A 11 -5.96 -4.01 -9.55
CA ILE A 11 -5.30 -5.31 -9.75
C ILE A 11 -5.52 -6.24 -8.55
N LEU A 12 -5.77 -5.70 -7.36
CA LEU A 12 -5.92 -6.46 -6.12
C LEU A 12 -7.31 -7.06 -5.92
N GLY A 13 -8.24 -6.86 -6.86
CA GLY A 13 -9.55 -7.51 -6.97
C GLY A 13 -10.32 -7.65 -5.66
N VAL A 14 -11.00 -6.61 -5.20
CA VAL A 14 -11.78 -6.65 -3.95
C VAL A 14 -13.27 -6.67 -4.24
N VAL A 15 -13.96 -7.64 -3.67
CA VAL A 15 -15.43 -7.72 -3.70
C VAL A 15 -15.98 -7.82 -2.30
N SER A 16 -16.95 -6.93 -2.01
CA SER A 16 -18.11 -7.04 -1.11
C SER A 16 -18.04 -6.61 0.36
N PHE A 17 -19.18 -6.29 0.89
CA PHE A 17 -19.73 -5.34 1.84
C PHE A 17 -19.79 -5.81 3.31
N ALA A 18 -19.31 -4.97 4.23
CA ALA A 18 -19.77 -4.67 5.60
C ALA A 18 -18.70 -3.87 6.40
N ALA A 19 -19.01 -3.30 7.55
CA ALA A 19 -18.15 -2.32 8.26
C ALA A 19 -16.78 -2.87 8.66
N ALA A 20 -15.68 -2.20 8.29
CA ALA A 20 -14.32 -2.59 8.64
C ALA A 20 -14.16 -2.63 10.18
N ARG A 21 -13.97 -3.81 10.71
CA ARG A 21 -13.68 -4.02 12.12
C ARG A 21 -12.23 -3.65 12.38
N GLY A 22 -11.98 -2.84 13.39
CA GLY A 22 -10.65 -2.63 13.92
C GLY A 22 -9.89 -1.41 13.43
N LEU A 23 -10.48 -0.52 12.61
CA LEU A 23 -9.86 0.74 12.19
C LEU A 23 -10.35 1.92 13.05
N ASP A 24 -9.40 2.68 13.62
CA ASP A 24 -9.68 3.91 14.34
C ASP A 24 -9.69 5.11 13.36
N ILE A 25 -10.87 5.46 12.88
CA ILE A 25 -11.07 6.53 11.91
C ILE A 25 -10.59 7.90 12.43
N ASN A 26 -10.70 8.15 13.73
CA ASN A 26 -10.23 9.41 14.30
C ASN A 26 -8.71 9.53 14.18
N LYS A 27 -7.98 8.45 14.43
CA LYS A 27 -6.52 8.42 14.25
C LYS A 27 -6.13 8.55 12.78
N VAL A 28 -6.86 7.90 11.88
CA VAL A 28 -6.67 8.00 10.43
C VAL A 28 -6.79 9.46 9.98
N ASN A 29 -7.90 10.12 10.33
CA ASN A 29 -8.16 11.51 9.96
C ASN A 29 -7.12 12.47 10.58
N LYS A 30 -6.75 12.25 11.84
CA LYS A 30 -5.73 13.06 12.54
C LYS A 30 -4.35 12.96 11.89
N ALA A 31 -4.04 11.82 11.26
CA ALA A 31 -2.80 11.63 10.49
C ALA A 31 -2.86 12.22 9.06
N GLY A 32 -3.98 12.81 8.68
CA GLY A 32 -4.19 13.47 7.39
C GLY A 32 -4.61 12.52 6.27
N TYR A 33 -5.05 11.30 6.59
CA TYR A 33 -5.64 10.39 5.63
C TYR A 33 -7.15 10.56 5.57
N ASN A 34 -7.70 10.25 4.39
CA ASN A 34 -9.15 10.15 4.17
C ASN A 34 -9.51 8.70 3.90
N LEU A 35 -10.61 8.23 4.48
CA LEU A 35 -11.17 6.93 4.15
C LEU A 35 -11.83 6.98 2.78
N SER A 36 -11.28 6.26 1.80
CA SER A 36 -11.76 6.25 0.41
C SER A 36 -12.71 5.09 0.14
N LYS A 37 -12.46 3.97 0.78
CA LYS A 37 -13.28 2.76 0.66
C LYS A 37 -13.22 1.97 1.95
N GLN A 38 -14.32 1.32 2.27
CA GLN A 38 -14.43 0.43 3.42
C GLN A 38 -15.45 -0.67 3.12
N ASP A 39 -15.09 -1.91 3.43
CA ASP A 39 -15.97 -3.06 3.46
C ASP A 39 -15.66 -3.95 4.69
N GLU A 40 -16.26 -5.14 4.77
CA GLU A 40 -16.11 -6.03 5.92
C GLU A 40 -14.66 -6.48 6.14
N PHE A 41 -13.92 -6.67 5.05
CA PHE A 41 -12.59 -7.28 5.07
C PHE A 41 -11.49 -6.32 4.68
N SER A 42 -11.82 -5.10 4.28
CA SER A 42 -10.81 -4.13 3.85
C SER A 42 -11.17 -2.68 4.10
N ALA A 43 -10.14 -1.86 4.20
CA ALA A 43 -10.25 -0.41 4.17
C ALA A 43 -9.15 0.17 3.27
N ILE A 44 -9.48 1.21 2.51
CA ILE A 44 -8.52 1.99 1.74
C ILE A 44 -8.54 3.43 2.27
N ILE A 45 -7.36 3.90 2.66
CA ILE A 45 -7.14 5.26 3.13
C ILE A 45 -6.12 5.95 2.25
N ASP A 46 -6.37 7.20 1.91
CA ASP A 46 -5.54 7.96 0.98
C ASP A 46 -5.10 9.29 1.58
N LYS A 47 -3.88 9.69 1.25
CA LYS A 47 -3.32 10.99 1.56
C LYS A 47 -2.60 11.52 0.33
N THR A 48 -2.87 12.76 -0.04
CA THR A 48 -2.21 13.45 -1.16
C THR A 48 -1.69 14.79 -0.67
N THR A 49 -0.45 15.08 -0.99
CA THR A 49 0.19 16.39 -0.83
C THR A 49 0.53 16.96 -2.20
N ASP A 50 1.18 18.11 -2.26
CA ASP A 50 1.60 18.72 -3.53
C ASP A 50 2.69 17.92 -4.23
N ILE A 51 3.49 17.15 -3.47
CA ILE A 51 4.68 16.46 -3.95
C ILE A 51 4.58 14.93 -3.94
N ASP A 52 3.65 14.37 -3.17
CA ASP A 52 3.49 12.93 -3.06
C ASP A 52 2.04 12.50 -2.83
N ALA A 53 1.79 11.22 -3.04
CA ALA A 53 0.53 10.59 -2.74
C ALA A 53 0.76 9.21 -2.12
N THR A 54 -0.02 8.90 -1.09
CA THR A 54 0.01 7.62 -0.40
C THR A 54 -1.38 7.02 -0.41
N SER A 55 -1.49 5.76 -0.79
CA SER A 55 -2.71 4.97 -0.66
C SER A 55 -2.40 3.69 0.10
N ILE A 56 -3.14 3.42 1.15
CA ILE A 56 -2.95 2.26 2.02
C ILE A 56 -4.20 1.40 1.96
N ALA A 57 -4.04 0.16 1.51
CA ALA A 57 -5.07 -0.86 1.62
C ALA A 57 -4.76 -1.75 2.84
N ILE A 58 -5.72 -1.88 3.73
CA ILE A 58 -5.65 -2.70 4.93
C ILE A 58 -6.67 -3.82 4.78
N PHE A 59 -6.22 -5.06 4.88
CA PHE A 59 -7.05 -6.25 4.78
C PHE A 59 -7.12 -6.92 6.15
N PHE A 60 -8.32 -7.31 6.55
CA PHE A 60 -8.61 -7.98 7.82
C PHE A 60 -8.93 -9.44 7.59
N GLU A 61 -8.71 -10.27 8.61
CA GLU A 61 -9.04 -11.70 8.62
C GLU A 61 -8.32 -12.50 7.49
N ILE A 62 -7.11 -12.08 7.12
CA ILE A 62 -6.30 -12.82 6.16
C ILE A 62 -5.63 -14.00 6.86
N VAL A 63 -6.01 -15.20 6.46
CA VAL A 63 -5.52 -16.46 7.04
C VAL A 63 -4.40 -17.09 6.19
N GLU A 64 -4.23 -16.66 4.94
CA GLU A 64 -3.25 -17.24 4.03
C GLU A 64 -1.82 -16.80 4.33
N ASN A 65 -0.95 -17.79 4.57
CA ASN A 65 0.47 -17.53 4.86
C ASN A 65 1.26 -16.94 3.69
N ASP A 66 0.75 -17.07 2.45
CA ASP A 66 1.44 -16.68 1.22
C ASP A 66 0.87 -15.41 0.54
N ALA A 67 -0.07 -14.71 1.16
CA ALA A 67 -0.74 -13.53 0.57
C ALA A 67 0.26 -12.47 0.07
N ALA A 68 1.30 -12.17 0.86
CA ALA A 68 2.33 -11.21 0.48
C ALA A 68 3.09 -11.63 -0.77
N LYS A 69 3.43 -12.90 -0.89
CA LYS A 69 4.18 -13.43 -2.03
C LYS A 69 3.33 -13.50 -3.29
N GLN A 70 2.08 -13.88 -3.16
CA GLN A 70 1.12 -13.88 -4.27
C GLN A 70 0.91 -12.46 -4.83
N LEU A 71 0.79 -11.46 -3.94
CA LEU A 71 0.69 -10.05 -4.34
C LEU A 71 1.96 -9.54 -5.01
N LEU A 72 3.13 -9.91 -4.50
CA LEU A 72 4.41 -9.58 -5.13
C LEU A 72 4.48 -10.13 -6.56
N ASP A 73 4.11 -11.39 -6.74
CA ASP A 73 4.13 -12.04 -8.06
C ASP A 73 3.09 -11.43 -9.00
N GLY A 74 1.92 -11.06 -8.49
CA GLY A 74 0.90 -10.31 -9.24
C GLY A 74 1.41 -8.92 -9.67
N ALA A 75 1.99 -8.17 -8.76
CA ALA A 75 2.54 -6.85 -9.03
C ALA A 75 3.66 -6.85 -10.08
N LYS A 76 4.47 -7.91 -10.11
CA LYS A 76 5.50 -8.09 -11.16
C LYS A 76 4.91 -8.36 -12.55
N LYS A 77 3.78 -9.05 -12.62
CA LYS A 77 3.18 -9.50 -13.88
C LYS A 77 2.22 -8.49 -14.51
N THR A 78 1.57 -7.70 -13.69
CA THR A 78 0.43 -6.85 -14.08
C THR A 78 0.62 -5.39 -13.71
N ALA A 79 1.74 -4.79 -14.13
CA ALA A 79 1.91 -3.34 -13.99
C ALA A 79 0.89 -2.60 -14.88
N PRO A 80 0.24 -1.51 -14.39
CA PRO A 80 -0.57 -0.65 -15.23
C PRO A 80 0.24 -0.12 -16.42
N GLU A 81 -0.41 0.12 -17.56
CA GLU A 81 0.26 0.62 -18.78
C GLU A 81 1.05 1.93 -18.57
N VAL A 82 0.59 2.76 -17.63
CA VAL A 82 1.24 4.03 -17.26
C VAL A 82 2.47 3.86 -16.35
N LEU A 83 2.79 2.63 -15.95
CA LEU A 83 3.91 2.30 -15.07
C LEU A 83 4.80 1.24 -15.69
N LYS A 84 6.10 1.46 -15.59
CA LYS A 84 7.13 0.48 -15.97
C LYS A 84 7.80 -0.07 -14.72
N LEU A 85 7.83 -1.39 -14.58
CA LEU A 85 8.58 -2.05 -13.51
C LEU A 85 10.07 -1.72 -13.62
N VAL A 86 10.66 -1.22 -12.55
CA VAL A 86 12.10 -0.92 -12.47
C VAL A 86 12.82 -2.08 -11.80
N ASN A 87 12.47 -2.37 -10.54
CA ASN A 87 13.04 -3.48 -9.78
C ASN A 87 12.13 -3.89 -8.62
N THR A 88 12.53 -4.96 -7.96
CA THR A 88 11.97 -5.40 -6.68
C THR A 88 13.07 -5.52 -5.65
N SER A 89 12.74 -5.22 -4.42
CA SER A 89 13.61 -5.39 -3.26
C SER A 89 12.82 -5.92 -2.07
N GLU A 90 13.51 -6.27 -1.01
CA GLU A 90 12.85 -6.70 0.20
C GLU A 90 13.54 -6.17 1.44
N THR A 91 12.77 -5.94 2.47
CA THR A 91 13.20 -5.55 3.79
C THR A 91 12.79 -6.63 4.80
N LYS A 92 13.11 -6.43 6.06
CA LYS A 92 12.63 -7.31 7.13
C LYS A 92 11.10 -7.38 7.18
N ARG A 93 10.39 -6.28 6.86
CA ARG A 93 8.94 -6.13 7.00
C ARG A 93 8.17 -6.11 5.71
N ALA A 94 8.81 -5.87 4.56
CA ALA A 94 8.14 -5.67 3.28
C ALA A 94 8.83 -6.34 2.11
N TYR A 95 8.02 -6.70 1.10
CA TYR A 95 8.44 -6.72 -0.30
C TYR A 95 8.16 -5.36 -0.89
N ILE A 96 9.06 -4.84 -1.72
CA ILE A 96 8.95 -3.53 -2.35
C ILE A 96 9.06 -3.70 -3.85
N VAL A 97 8.07 -3.16 -4.57
CA VAL A 97 8.08 -3.11 -6.03
C VAL A 97 8.19 -1.66 -6.46
N LYS A 98 9.22 -1.35 -7.23
CA LYS A 98 9.49 0.00 -7.74
C LYS A 98 9.06 0.10 -9.19
N TYR A 99 8.24 1.09 -9.47
CA TYR A 99 7.81 1.45 -10.81
C TYR A 99 8.25 2.87 -11.15
N LYS A 100 8.40 3.14 -12.43
CA LYS A 100 8.57 4.48 -13.00
C LYS A 100 7.39 4.82 -13.89
N ALA A 101 6.84 6.02 -13.75
CA ALA A 101 5.80 6.51 -14.65
C ALA A 101 6.35 6.68 -16.09
N THR A 102 5.52 6.32 -17.08
CA THR A 102 5.90 6.44 -18.50
C THR A 102 5.74 7.86 -19.04
N ASP A 103 4.91 8.66 -18.38
CA ASP A 103 4.49 10.01 -18.81
C ASP A 103 4.93 11.13 -17.85
N GLY A 104 5.95 10.90 -17.02
CA GLY A 104 6.40 11.91 -16.09
C GLY A 104 7.59 11.50 -15.21
N PRO A 105 8.05 12.41 -14.35
CA PRO A 105 9.22 12.19 -13.49
C PRO A 105 8.93 11.35 -12.24
N TYR A 106 7.74 10.74 -12.13
CA TYR A 106 7.28 10.09 -10.91
C TYR A 106 7.72 8.65 -10.82
N PHE A 107 7.97 8.22 -9.58
CA PHE A 107 8.14 6.83 -9.18
C PHE A 107 6.98 6.40 -8.29
N SER A 108 6.58 5.16 -8.42
CA SER A 108 5.58 4.54 -7.55
C SER A 108 6.18 3.31 -6.87
N TYR A 109 6.02 3.22 -5.58
CA TYR A 109 6.55 2.16 -4.74
C TYR A 109 5.38 1.40 -4.10
N ALA A 110 5.30 0.10 -4.37
CA ALA A 110 4.37 -0.77 -3.68
C ALA A 110 5.10 -1.47 -2.52
N PHE A 111 4.70 -1.16 -1.29
CA PHE A 111 5.17 -1.83 -0.09
C PHE A 111 4.14 -2.90 0.31
N ILE A 112 4.53 -4.15 0.26
CA ILE A 112 3.68 -5.30 0.59
C ILE A 112 4.14 -5.86 1.93
N SER A 113 3.29 -5.81 2.96
CA SER A 113 3.68 -6.27 4.29
C SER A 113 3.92 -7.77 4.32
N LYS A 114 5.04 -8.18 4.91
CA LYS A 114 5.33 -9.59 5.22
C LYS A 114 4.66 -10.01 6.52
N LYS A 115 4.72 -9.15 7.52
CA LYS A 115 4.17 -9.39 8.85
C LYS A 115 3.86 -8.06 9.54
N LEU A 116 2.67 -7.96 10.09
CA LEU A 116 2.26 -6.89 10.97
C LEU A 116 2.18 -7.40 12.43
N LYS A 117 2.07 -6.46 13.35
CA LYS A 117 1.85 -6.75 14.78
C LYS A 117 0.55 -7.52 15.01
N PHE A 118 -0.46 -7.24 14.21
CA PHE A 118 -1.76 -7.94 14.24
C PHE A 118 -1.71 -9.11 13.23
N LYS A 119 -1.84 -10.34 13.75
CA LYS A 119 -1.62 -11.57 12.97
C LYS A 119 -2.55 -11.73 11.77
N ASP A 120 -3.78 -11.26 11.90
CA ASP A 120 -4.83 -11.46 10.91
C ASP A 120 -4.98 -10.26 9.98
N THR A 121 -4.02 -9.33 10.03
CA THR A 121 -4.06 -8.11 9.24
C THR A 121 -2.91 -8.08 8.26
N PHE A 122 -3.23 -7.72 7.03
CA PHE A 122 -2.29 -7.55 5.94
C PHE A 122 -2.43 -6.14 5.37
N THR A 123 -1.35 -5.54 4.90
CA THR A 123 -1.43 -4.22 4.28
C THR A 123 -0.53 -4.09 3.06
N THR A 124 -0.99 -3.30 2.12
CA THR A 124 -0.18 -2.78 1.02
C THR A 124 -0.21 -1.27 1.04
N VAL A 125 0.92 -0.65 0.78
CA VAL A 125 1.05 0.80 0.66
C VAL A 125 1.56 1.14 -0.72
N ILE A 126 0.85 2.00 -1.43
CA ILE A 126 1.31 2.60 -2.68
C ILE A 126 1.74 4.03 -2.37
N TYR A 127 3.01 4.30 -2.56
CA TYR A 127 3.59 5.64 -2.39
C TYR A 127 4.13 6.15 -3.72
N THR A 128 3.65 7.30 -4.15
CA THR A 128 4.06 7.94 -5.41
C THR A 128 4.72 9.28 -5.12
N THR A 129 5.90 9.49 -5.67
CA THR A 129 6.72 10.70 -5.48
C THR A 129 7.59 10.95 -6.72
N ASP A 130 8.13 12.15 -6.86
CA ASP A 130 9.13 12.50 -7.88
C ASP A 130 10.55 12.05 -7.51
N LYS A 131 10.75 11.51 -6.30
CA LYS A 131 12.05 11.08 -5.79
C LYS A 131 12.36 9.64 -6.15
N ASP A 132 13.57 9.44 -6.65
CA ASP A 132 14.15 8.11 -6.90
C ASP A 132 14.77 7.56 -5.60
N LEU A 133 13.95 6.84 -4.83
CA LEU A 133 14.32 6.31 -3.51
C LEU A 133 14.94 4.92 -3.63
N ASN A 134 15.91 4.63 -2.77
CA ASN A 134 16.64 3.36 -2.75
C ASN A 134 17.04 2.95 -1.34
N GLY A 135 17.37 1.65 -1.18
CA GLY A 135 18.05 1.06 -0.02
C GLY A 135 17.45 1.52 1.33
N SER A 136 18.25 2.21 2.14
CA SER A 136 17.87 2.61 3.50
C SER A 136 16.70 3.60 3.58
N GLU A 137 16.43 4.36 2.52
CA GLU A 137 15.28 5.26 2.47
C GLU A 137 13.99 4.45 2.37
N LEU A 138 13.98 3.41 1.54
CA LEU A 138 12.85 2.48 1.41
C LEU A 138 12.61 1.67 2.68
N ASP A 139 13.67 1.24 3.37
CA ASP A 139 13.56 0.57 4.67
C ASP A 139 12.85 1.45 5.71
N LYS A 140 13.30 2.69 5.85
CA LYS A 140 12.71 3.66 6.78
C LYS A 140 11.26 3.98 6.44
N LEU A 141 10.94 4.11 5.16
CA LEU A 141 9.56 4.34 4.71
C LEU A 141 8.66 3.14 5.00
N ALA A 142 9.12 1.92 4.72
CA ALA A 142 8.36 0.70 5.04
C ALA A 142 8.03 0.64 6.53
N ASP A 143 9.03 0.87 7.40
CA ASP A 143 8.82 0.89 8.84
C ASP A 143 7.86 1.99 9.28
N SER A 144 7.99 3.18 8.72
CA SER A 144 7.12 4.32 9.02
C SER A 144 5.68 4.03 8.65
N PHE A 145 5.42 3.55 7.43
CA PHE A 145 4.07 3.22 6.98
C PHE A 145 3.44 2.12 7.80
N PHE A 146 4.16 1.04 8.08
CA PHE A 146 3.59 -0.08 8.83
C PHE A 146 3.37 0.24 10.29
N ASN A 147 4.24 1.00 10.93
CA ASN A 147 4.01 1.51 12.28
C ASN A 147 2.78 2.42 12.33
N GLN A 148 2.61 3.25 11.31
CA GLN A 148 1.43 4.11 11.19
C GLN A 148 0.14 3.30 11.02
N VAL A 149 0.14 2.30 10.12
CA VAL A 149 -1.01 1.38 9.96
C VAL A 149 -1.33 0.68 11.28
N GLU A 150 -0.32 0.12 11.95
CA GLU A 150 -0.50 -0.54 13.25
C GLU A 150 -1.09 0.40 14.31
N SER A 151 -0.79 1.69 14.26
CA SER A 151 -1.36 2.70 15.16
C SER A 151 -2.83 2.99 14.90
N PHE A 152 -3.31 2.75 13.67
CA PHE A 152 -4.72 2.92 13.28
C PHE A 152 -5.59 1.72 13.65
N LEU A 153 -4.99 0.57 13.89
CA LEU A 153 -5.70 -0.66 14.24
C LEU A 153 -6.09 -0.67 15.75
N ARG A 154 -7.21 -1.31 16.02
CA ARG A 154 -7.77 -1.46 17.39
C ARG A 154 -7.48 -2.82 17.97
#